data_406ef7347110d5d5e5dc2436449f6def
#
_entry.id   406ef7347110d5d5e5dc2436449f6def
#
_cell.length_a   1.000
_cell.length_b   1.000
_cell.length_c   1.000
_cell.angle_alpha   90.00
_cell.angle_beta   90.00
_cell.angle_gamma   90.00
#
_symmetry.space_group_name_H-M   'P 1'
#
loop_
_entity.id
_entity.type
_entity.pdbx_description
1 polymer ?
#
loop_
_entity_poly.entity_id
_entity_poly.type
_entity_poly.pdbx_seq_one_letter_code
_entity_poly.pdbx_strand_id
1 'polypeptide(L)'
;SSLGVNIIAEKAKVQKSLKKIDLCFLMAPLYHSAMKNVANVRATLKIKTIFNILGPLLNPANANNQLIGVYSEKWMLPIAKCLVKLSIKKAWIVHGLDGLDEITTTNKTVVIEVKNKRMRKFLIDPIKLGFKKSSLNKLKGKDSIYNAKEIMKLFEGKSKDSPFYDIVVLNTAAALVVSENQNSLKKAIK
;
A
#
# COMPACT_ATOMS: atom_id res chain seq x y z
N SER A 1 -12.31 -13.67 4.39
CA SER A 1 -12.31 -12.93 3.12
C SER A 1 -12.74 -13.83 1.96
N SER A 2 -13.05 -13.25 0.80
CA SER A 2 -13.41 -14.00 -0.42
C SER A 2 -12.23 -14.84 -0.98
N LEU A 3 -11.02 -14.63 -0.50
CA LEU A 3 -9.83 -15.45 -0.79
C LEU A 3 -9.63 -16.62 0.20
N GLY A 4 -10.56 -16.87 1.12
CA GLY A 4 -10.42 -17.91 2.15
C GLY A 4 -9.54 -17.53 3.34
N VAL A 5 -8.93 -16.33 3.34
CA VAL A 5 -8.09 -15.88 4.45
C VAL A 5 -8.96 -15.52 5.66
N ASN A 6 -8.63 -16.08 6.84
CA ASN A 6 -9.27 -15.70 8.09
C ASN A 6 -8.75 -14.33 8.56
N ILE A 7 -9.51 -13.27 8.25
CA ILE A 7 -9.14 -11.88 8.58
C ILE A 7 -9.40 -11.51 10.05
N ILE A 8 -10.11 -12.35 10.81
CA ILE A 8 -10.41 -12.17 12.25
C ILE A 8 -9.62 -13.15 13.13
N ALA A 9 -8.51 -13.69 12.59
CA ALA A 9 -7.67 -14.61 13.33
C ALA A 9 -7.08 -13.97 14.60
N GLU A 10 -6.93 -14.76 15.64
CA GLU A 10 -6.30 -14.37 16.90
C GLU A 10 -4.86 -13.89 16.69
N LYS A 11 -4.39 -12.96 17.51
CA LYS A 11 -3.04 -12.38 17.43
C LYS A 11 -1.94 -13.45 17.40
N ALA A 12 -2.05 -14.51 18.20
CA ALA A 12 -1.09 -15.59 18.23
C ALA A 12 -0.98 -16.34 16.89
N LYS A 13 -2.12 -16.58 16.21
CA LYS A 13 -2.13 -17.19 14.87
C LYS A 13 -1.51 -16.27 13.82
N VAL A 14 -1.78 -14.97 13.90
CA VAL A 14 -1.20 -13.96 13.00
C VAL A 14 0.32 -13.88 13.18
N GLN A 15 0.81 -13.87 14.42
CA GLN A 15 2.25 -13.92 14.71
C GLN A 15 2.91 -15.21 14.20
N LYS A 16 2.24 -16.35 14.36
CA LYS A 16 2.73 -17.64 13.84
C LYS A 16 2.80 -17.63 12.31
N SER A 17 1.81 -17.04 11.63
CA SER A 17 1.82 -16.86 10.17
C SER A 17 3.04 -16.05 9.74
N LEU A 18 3.26 -14.88 10.35
CA LEU A 18 4.40 -14.03 10.04
C LEU A 18 5.74 -14.77 10.21
N LYS A 19 5.89 -15.56 11.28
CA LYS A 19 7.12 -16.35 11.52
C LYS A 19 7.30 -17.52 10.56
N LYS A 20 6.19 -18.11 10.05
CA LYS A 20 6.25 -19.35 9.26
C LYS A 20 6.30 -19.11 7.75
N ILE A 21 5.65 -18.06 7.27
CA ILE A 21 5.48 -17.76 5.84
C ILE A 21 5.82 -16.32 5.48
N ASP A 22 6.41 -15.54 6.41
CA ASP A 22 6.84 -14.15 6.25
C ASP A 22 5.72 -13.20 5.80
N LEU A 23 4.46 -13.61 6.00
CA LEU A 23 3.28 -12.84 5.60
C LEU A 23 2.19 -12.94 6.66
N CYS A 24 1.55 -11.79 6.96
CA CYS A 24 0.34 -11.76 7.78
C CYS A 24 -0.60 -10.65 7.34
N PHE A 25 -1.88 -10.80 7.67
CA PHE A 25 -2.90 -9.79 7.49
C PHE A 25 -3.31 -9.21 8.84
N LEU A 26 -3.16 -7.89 9.00
CA LEU A 26 -3.49 -7.17 10.23
C LEU A 26 -4.81 -6.41 10.04
N MET A 27 -5.91 -6.99 10.49
CA MET A 27 -7.23 -6.33 10.41
C MET A 27 -7.30 -5.16 11.38
N ALA A 28 -7.27 -3.93 10.86
CA ALA A 28 -7.14 -2.71 11.66
C ALA A 28 -8.11 -2.60 12.88
N PRO A 29 -9.40 -2.96 12.77
CA PRO A 29 -10.32 -2.93 13.93
C PRO A 29 -9.93 -3.84 15.09
N LEU A 30 -9.14 -4.89 14.85
CA LEU A 30 -8.68 -5.82 15.89
C LEU A 30 -7.44 -5.30 16.64
N TYR A 31 -6.67 -4.42 16.00
CA TYR A 31 -5.41 -3.93 16.54
C TYR A 31 -5.46 -2.50 17.08
N HIS A 32 -6.52 -1.75 16.75
CA HIS A 32 -6.71 -0.36 17.18
C HIS A 32 -7.98 -0.23 18.00
N SER A 33 -7.93 -0.61 19.29
CA SER A 33 -9.10 -0.56 20.18
C SER A 33 -9.75 0.83 20.28
N ALA A 34 -8.95 1.90 20.27
CA ALA A 34 -9.43 3.27 20.26
C ALA A 34 -10.30 3.60 19.02
N MET A 35 -10.07 2.91 17.90
CA MET A 35 -10.88 3.09 16.68
C MET A 35 -12.32 2.59 16.85
N LYS A 36 -12.58 1.67 17.77
CA LYS A 36 -13.93 1.19 18.06
C LYS A 36 -14.81 2.30 18.60
N ASN A 37 -14.27 3.18 19.43
CA ASN A 37 -15.00 4.29 20.06
C ASN A 37 -15.50 5.34 19.05
N VAL A 38 -14.86 5.43 17.91
CA VAL A 38 -15.20 6.40 16.85
C VAL A 38 -15.81 5.75 15.60
N ALA A 39 -15.98 4.43 15.60
CA ALA A 39 -16.45 3.68 14.44
C ALA A 39 -17.85 4.13 13.98
N ASN A 40 -18.80 4.26 14.91
CA ASN A 40 -20.16 4.70 14.62
C ASN A 40 -20.19 6.13 14.07
N VAL A 41 -19.44 7.04 14.69
CA VAL A 41 -19.34 8.44 14.24
C VAL A 41 -18.78 8.51 12.83
N ARG A 42 -17.73 7.74 12.53
CA ARG A 42 -17.15 7.67 11.17
C ARG A 42 -18.12 7.11 10.15
N ALA A 43 -18.87 6.08 10.49
CA ALA A 43 -19.88 5.47 9.62
C ALA A 43 -21.00 6.47 9.28
N THR A 44 -21.41 7.29 10.25
CA THR A 44 -22.44 8.33 10.09
C THR A 44 -21.94 9.50 9.26
N LEU A 45 -20.74 10.01 9.56
CA LEU A 45 -20.20 11.20 8.89
C LEU A 45 -19.81 10.95 7.44
N LYS A 46 -19.39 9.72 7.09
CA LYS A 46 -18.94 9.32 5.73
C LYS A 46 -17.87 10.23 5.11
N ILE A 47 -17.12 10.96 5.96
CA ILE A 47 -16.04 11.85 5.51
C ILE A 47 -14.67 11.24 5.82
N LYS A 48 -13.66 11.65 5.07
CA LYS A 48 -12.26 11.28 5.34
C LYS A 48 -11.76 12.10 6.53
N THR A 49 -11.32 11.41 7.58
CA THR A 49 -10.84 12.00 8.83
C THR A 49 -9.36 11.66 9.04
N ILE A 50 -8.75 12.19 10.11
CA ILE A 50 -7.39 11.85 10.52
C ILE A 50 -7.20 10.33 10.70
N PHE A 51 -8.24 9.60 11.08
CA PHE A 51 -8.20 8.15 11.25
C PHE A 51 -7.94 7.39 9.93
N ASN A 52 -8.14 8.00 8.78
CA ASN A 52 -7.78 7.42 7.49
C ASN A 52 -6.26 7.47 7.23
N ILE A 53 -5.54 8.28 8.01
CA ILE A 53 -4.11 8.54 7.85
C ILE A 53 -3.29 7.87 8.96
N LEU A 54 -3.90 7.67 10.14
CA LEU A 54 -3.21 7.12 11.31
C LEU A 54 -2.88 5.62 11.17
N GLY A 55 -3.66 4.86 10.39
CA GLY A 55 -3.45 3.42 10.24
C GLY A 55 -2.01 3.03 9.91
N PRO A 56 -1.41 3.57 8.85
CA PRO A 56 -0.01 3.28 8.50
C PRO A 56 1.00 3.68 9.57
N LEU A 57 0.71 4.74 10.34
CA LEU A 57 1.61 5.23 11.39
C LEU A 57 1.56 4.41 12.68
N LEU A 58 0.51 3.60 12.85
CA LEU A 58 0.24 2.79 14.04
C LEU A 58 0.36 1.29 13.74
N ASN A 59 1.25 0.89 12.82
CA ASN A 59 1.43 -0.50 12.45
C ASN A 59 1.84 -1.35 13.67
N PRO A 60 1.02 -2.33 14.11
CA PRO A 60 1.29 -3.12 15.31
C PRO A 60 2.51 -4.05 15.16
N ALA A 61 2.98 -4.27 13.95
CA ALA A 61 4.20 -5.04 13.67
C ALA A 61 5.49 -4.18 13.76
N ASN A 62 5.38 -2.86 14.04
CA ASN A 62 6.51 -1.94 14.10
C ASN A 62 7.43 -2.03 12.86
N ALA A 63 6.83 -2.12 11.68
CA ALA A 63 7.57 -2.25 10.44
C ALA A 63 8.51 -1.05 10.22
N ASN A 64 9.82 -1.31 10.10
CA ASN A 64 10.84 -0.29 9.89
C ASN A 64 10.90 0.22 8.44
N ASN A 65 10.36 -0.54 7.49
CA ASN A 65 10.28 -0.19 6.08
C ASN A 65 8.80 -0.15 5.68
N GLN A 66 8.35 0.96 5.08
CA GLN A 66 6.92 1.17 4.81
C GLN A 66 6.68 1.78 3.44
N LEU A 67 5.72 1.22 2.69
CA LEU A 67 5.14 1.84 1.49
C LEU A 67 3.73 2.30 1.86
N ILE A 68 3.49 3.62 1.80
CA ILE A 68 2.27 4.25 2.30
C ILE A 68 1.61 5.04 1.17
N GLY A 69 0.43 4.60 0.76
CA GLY A 69 -0.41 5.34 -0.16
C GLY A 69 -1.29 6.37 0.55
N VAL A 70 -1.42 7.55 -0.05
CA VAL A 70 -2.28 8.61 0.46
C VAL A 70 -3.20 9.16 -0.62
N TYR A 71 -4.45 9.38 -0.28
CA TYR A 71 -5.48 9.85 -1.21
C TYR A 71 -5.36 11.33 -1.62
N SER A 72 -4.42 12.06 -1.03
CA SER A 72 -4.19 13.48 -1.36
C SER A 72 -2.75 13.88 -1.04
N GLU A 73 -2.14 14.63 -1.95
CA GLU A 73 -0.75 15.10 -1.85
C GLU A 73 -0.51 15.93 -0.58
N LYS A 74 -1.51 16.67 -0.09
CA LYS A 74 -1.41 17.49 1.13
C LYS A 74 -1.00 16.71 2.37
N TRP A 75 -1.24 15.39 2.42
CA TRP A 75 -0.89 14.53 3.55
C TRP A 75 0.50 13.93 3.47
N MET A 76 1.15 13.98 2.31
CA MET A 76 2.45 13.35 2.11
C MET A 76 3.52 13.92 3.05
N LEU A 77 3.65 15.25 3.08
CA LEU A 77 4.67 15.90 3.91
C LEU A 77 4.41 15.76 5.43
N PRO A 78 3.17 15.96 5.95
CA PRO A 78 2.85 15.67 7.35
C PRO A 78 3.21 14.23 7.77
N ILE A 79 2.85 13.24 6.97
CA ILE A 79 3.16 11.83 7.24
C ILE A 79 4.67 11.61 7.23
N ALA A 80 5.39 12.13 6.23
CA ALA A 80 6.85 12.01 6.16
C ALA A 80 7.54 12.57 7.40
N LYS A 81 7.11 13.74 7.88
CA LYS A 81 7.61 14.35 9.13
C LYS A 81 7.34 13.46 10.35
N CYS A 82 6.15 12.84 10.43
CA CYS A 82 5.84 11.89 11.50
C CYS A 82 6.76 10.66 11.45
N LEU A 83 6.99 10.08 10.26
CA LEU A 83 7.86 8.91 10.09
C LEU A 83 9.32 9.22 10.46
N VAL A 84 9.79 10.43 10.18
CA VAL A 84 11.12 10.89 10.64
C VAL A 84 11.18 10.91 12.17
N LYS A 85 10.16 11.45 12.85
CA LYS A 85 10.08 11.47 14.32
C LYS A 85 9.97 10.06 14.93
N LEU A 86 9.27 9.15 14.25
CA LEU A 86 9.15 7.75 14.64
C LEU A 86 10.42 6.93 14.33
N SER A 87 11.45 7.56 13.79
CA SER A 87 12.73 6.92 13.45
C SER A 87 12.59 5.74 12.49
N ILE A 88 11.62 5.78 11.57
CA ILE A 88 11.45 4.77 10.52
C ILE A 88 12.71 4.76 9.65
N LYS A 89 13.22 3.54 9.37
CA LYS A 89 14.45 3.34 8.60
C LYS A 89 14.30 3.83 7.16
N LYS A 90 13.23 3.39 6.50
CA LYS A 90 12.91 3.78 5.13
C LYS A 90 11.42 3.73 4.86
N ALA A 91 10.89 4.76 4.24
CA ALA A 91 9.50 4.77 3.78
C ALA A 91 9.35 5.53 2.46
N TRP A 92 8.39 5.09 1.65
CA TRP A 92 7.86 5.86 0.54
C TRP A 92 6.42 6.22 0.84
N ILE A 93 6.12 7.51 0.80
CA ILE A 93 4.75 8.03 0.83
C ILE A 93 4.41 8.36 -0.61
N VAL A 94 3.36 7.76 -1.16
CA VAL A 94 3.03 7.82 -2.58
C VAL A 94 1.63 8.38 -2.82
N HIS A 95 1.48 9.10 -3.93
CA HIS A 95 0.21 9.63 -4.40
C HIS A 95 0.23 9.70 -5.93
N GLY A 96 -0.69 9.00 -6.58
CA GLY A 96 -0.89 9.07 -8.02
C GLY A 96 -1.49 10.41 -8.44
N LEU A 97 -0.94 11.05 -9.49
CA LEU A 97 -1.49 12.30 -10.03
C LEU A 97 -2.87 12.14 -10.69
N ASP A 98 -3.38 10.92 -10.73
CA ASP A 98 -4.75 10.55 -11.12
C ASP A 98 -5.69 10.37 -9.92
N GLY A 99 -5.19 10.59 -8.70
CA GLY A 99 -5.93 10.49 -7.44
C GLY A 99 -5.85 9.14 -6.73
N LEU A 100 -5.12 8.16 -7.29
CA LEU A 100 -4.90 6.88 -6.59
C LEU A 100 -3.96 7.07 -5.40
N ASP A 101 -4.27 6.36 -4.32
CA ASP A 101 -3.42 6.20 -3.14
C ASP A 101 -2.43 5.03 -3.29
N GLU A 102 -1.93 4.83 -4.52
CA GLU A 102 -0.97 3.81 -4.91
C GLU A 102 0.00 4.36 -5.96
N ILE A 103 1.04 3.60 -6.29
CA ILE A 103 1.87 3.90 -7.46
C ILE A 103 1.08 3.48 -8.71
N THR A 104 0.72 4.47 -9.52
CA THR A 104 -0.18 4.26 -10.65
C THR A 104 0.55 3.96 -11.96
N THR A 105 -0.13 3.22 -12.85
CA THR A 105 0.27 3.01 -14.25
C THR A 105 -0.50 3.91 -15.22
N THR A 106 -1.45 4.71 -14.72
CA THR A 106 -2.28 5.60 -15.57
C THR A 106 -1.76 7.03 -15.65
N ASN A 107 -0.91 7.43 -14.69
CA ASN A 107 -0.26 8.74 -14.63
C ASN A 107 1.08 8.62 -13.89
N LYS A 108 1.75 9.74 -13.65
CA LYS A 108 2.91 9.80 -12.76
C LYS A 108 2.47 9.71 -11.30
N THR A 109 3.38 9.25 -10.45
CA THR A 109 3.19 9.18 -9.00
C THR A 109 4.20 10.08 -8.31
N VAL A 110 3.72 10.93 -7.41
CA VAL A 110 4.58 11.70 -6.51
C VAL A 110 5.03 10.78 -5.38
N VAL A 111 6.31 10.83 -5.04
CA VAL A 111 6.89 10.09 -3.92
C VAL A 111 7.61 11.04 -3.00
N ILE A 112 7.39 10.92 -1.69
CA ILE A 112 8.30 11.44 -0.66
C ILE A 112 8.97 10.23 -0.01
N GLU A 113 10.26 10.08 -0.26
CA GLU A 113 11.09 9.09 0.42
C GLU A 113 11.56 9.65 1.75
N VAL A 114 11.38 8.88 2.81
CA VAL A 114 12.06 9.04 4.10
C VAL A 114 13.12 7.96 4.19
N LYS A 115 14.38 8.34 4.38
CA LYS A 115 15.48 7.39 4.61
C LYS A 115 16.51 8.01 5.56
N ASN A 116 16.84 7.32 6.64
CA ASN A 116 17.83 7.78 7.63
C ASN A 116 17.55 9.22 8.09
N LYS A 117 16.30 9.51 8.46
CA LYS A 117 15.81 10.84 8.91
C LYS A 117 15.86 11.96 7.85
N ARG A 118 16.27 11.67 6.61
CA ARG A 118 16.24 12.60 5.48
C ARG A 118 15.01 12.40 4.63
N MET A 119 14.55 13.45 3.99
CA MET A 119 13.39 13.42 3.07
C MET A 119 13.84 13.83 1.67
N ARG A 120 13.32 13.13 0.65
CA ARG A 120 13.54 13.46 -0.75
C ARG A 120 12.23 13.30 -1.52
N LYS A 121 11.86 14.29 -2.33
CA LYS A 121 10.70 14.21 -3.24
C LYS A 121 11.16 13.88 -4.64
N PHE A 122 10.45 12.97 -5.32
CA PHE A 122 10.67 12.64 -6.73
C PHE A 122 9.39 12.12 -7.39
N LEU A 123 9.44 11.91 -8.71
CA LEU A 123 8.34 11.37 -9.49
C LEU A 123 8.70 9.98 -10.03
N ILE A 124 7.74 9.07 -9.98
CA ILE A 124 7.77 7.82 -10.74
C ILE A 124 6.94 8.03 -12.00
N ASP A 125 7.55 7.74 -13.15
CA ASP A 125 6.90 7.76 -14.46
C ASP A 125 6.83 6.31 -14.97
N PRO A 126 5.64 5.69 -15.02
CA PRO A 126 5.50 4.28 -15.42
C PRO A 126 5.96 4.03 -16.86
N ILE A 127 5.80 5.02 -17.75
CA ILE A 127 6.23 4.89 -19.16
C ILE A 127 7.76 4.73 -19.24
N LYS A 128 8.51 5.49 -18.42
CA LYS A 128 9.99 5.38 -18.36
C LYS A 128 10.47 4.06 -17.76
N LEU A 129 9.59 3.32 -17.12
CA LEU A 129 9.84 1.99 -16.55
C LEU A 129 9.42 0.85 -17.50
N GLY A 130 8.83 1.18 -18.67
CA GLY A 130 8.42 0.22 -19.68
C GLY A 130 6.96 -0.20 -19.64
N PHE A 131 6.16 0.36 -18.73
CA PHE A 131 4.72 0.07 -18.68
C PHE A 131 3.96 0.83 -19.76
N LYS A 132 2.92 0.20 -20.29
CA LYS A 132 1.99 0.85 -21.24
C LYS A 132 1.03 1.76 -20.48
N LYS A 133 0.71 2.91 -21.05
CA LYS A 133 -0.31 3.81 -20.48
C LYS A 133 -1.67 3.09 -20.44
N SER A 134 -2.29 3.10 -19.27
CA SER A 134 -3.62 2.54 -19.06
C SER A 134 -4.63 3.63 -18.68
N SER A 135 -5.88 3.26 -18.46
CA SER A 135 -6.93 4.14 -17.93
C SER A 135 -7.42 3.62 -16.58
N LEU A 136 -7.84 4.53 -15.70
CA LEU A 136 -8.40 4.20 -14.39
C LEU A 136 -9.57 3.22 -14.46
N ASN A 137 -10.41 3.33 -15.51
CA ASN A 137 -11.54 2.42 -15.69
C ASN A 137 -11.12 0.95 -15.84
N LYS A 138 -9.92 0.69 -16.40
CA LYS A 138 -9.39 -0.67 -16.54
C LYS A 138 -8.80 -1.23 -15.23
N LEU A 139 -8.52 -0.37 -14.26
CA LEU A 139 -8.04 -0.75 -12.92
C LEU A 139 -9.17 -0.87 -11.91
N LYS A 140 -10.37 -0.43 -12.27
CA LYS A 140 -11.51 -0.41 -11.36
C LYS A 140 -11.95 -1.84 -11.03
N GLY A 141 -11.87 -2.19 -9.75
CA GLY A 141 -12.44 -3.42 -9.21
C GLY A 141 -13.98 -3.39 -9.18
N LYS A 142 -14.56 -4.51 -8.77
CA LYS A 142 -16.00 -4.67 -8.55
C LYS A 142 -16.23 -5.12 -7.11
N ASP A 143 -17.10 -6.10 -6.90
CA ASP A 143 -17.33 -6.70 -5.59
C ASP A 143 -16.15 -7.58 -5.11
N SER A 144 -16.20 -8.02 -3.88
CA SER A 144 -15.15 -8.82 -3.26
C SER A 144 -14.93 -10.18 -3.93
N ILE A 145 -15.98 -10.77 -4.51
CA ILE A 145 -15.91 -12.08 -5.18
C ILE A 145 -15.18 -11.93 -6.52
N TYR A 146 -15.56 -10.91 -7.29
CA TYR A 146 -14.88 -10.59 -8.55
C TYR A 146 -13.40 -10.27 -8.31
N ASN A 147 -13.10 -9.40 -7.34
CA ASN A 147 -11.72 -9.01 -7.04
C ASN A 147 -10.87 -10.21 -6.57
N ALA A 148 -11.45 -11.14 -5.79
CA ALA A 148 -10.75 -12.36 -5.40
C ALA A 148 -10.42 -13.24 -6.61
N LYS A 149 -11.34 -13.39 -7.57
CA LYS A 149 -11.10 -14.13 -8.81
C LYS A 149 -9.97 -13.51 -9.64
N GLU A 150 -9.94 -12.18 -9.75
CA GLU A 150 -8.86 -11.48 -10.49
C GLU A 150 -7.49 -11.66 -9.80
N ILE A 151 -7.45 -11.63 -8.47
CA ILE A 151 -6.23 -11.92 -7.70
C ILE A 151 -5.76 -13.37 -7.93
N MET A 152 -6.68 -14.34 -7.92
CA MET A 152 -6.32 -15.74 -8.20
C MET A 152 -5.78 -15.91 -9.61
N LYS A 153 -6.41 -15.31 -10.63
CA LYS A 153 -5.89 -15.31 -12.01
C LYS A 153 -4.49 -14.74 -12.11
N LEU A 154 -4.19 -13.67 -11.33
CA LEU A 154 -2.87 -13.08 -11.27
C LEU A 154 -1.85 -14.09 -10.73
N PHE A 155 -2.14 -14.76 -9.61
CA PHE A 155 -1.26 -15.77 -9.02
C PHE A 155 -1.06 -16.99 -9.92
N GLU A 156 -2.07 -17.36 -10.71
CA GLU A 156 -1.99 -18.43 -11.70
C GLU A 156 -1.26 -18.01 -12.99
N GLY A 157 -0.77 -16.77 -13.08
CA GLY A 157 -0.09 -16.22 -14.26
C GLY A 157 -1.01 -15.94 -15.46
N LYS A 158 -2.34 -15.97 -15.26
CA LYS A 158 -3.35 -15.77 -16.30
C LYS A 158 -3.68 -14.30 -16.60
N SER A 159 -3.09 -13.37 -15.85
CA SER A 159 -3.35 -11.92 -15.98
C SER A 159 -2.16 -11.15 -16.57
N LYS A 160 -1.15 -11.83 -17.10
CA LYS A 160 0.01 -11.18 -17.73
C LYS A 160 -0.47 -10.22 -18.83
N ASP A 161 0.22 -9.09 -18.97
CA ASP A 161 -0.10 -8.01 -19.94
C ASP A 161 -1.44 -7.28 -19.68
N SER A 162 -2.08 -7.50 -18.51
CA SER A 162 -3.24 -6.72 -18.10
C SER A 162 -2.81 -5.47 -17.30
N PRO A 163 -3.60 -4.37 -17.35
CA PRO A 163 -3.37 -3.20 -16.50
C PRO A 163 -3.33 -3.53 -15.00
N PHE A 164 -4.12 -4.51 -14.57
CA PHE A 164 -4.12 -4.99 -13.19
C PHE A 164 -2.79 -5.68 -12.82
N TYR A 165 -2.23 -6.49 -13.72
CA TYR A 165 -0.91 -7.09 -13.54
C TYR A 165 0.16 -6.00 -13.45
N ASP A 166 0.16 -5.04 -14.37
CA ASP A 166 1.13 -3.95 -14.42
C ASP A 166 1.18 -3.14 -13.12
N ILE A 167 0.03 -2.74 -12.57
CA ILE A 167 -0.01 -1.95 -11.33
C ILE A 167 0.46 -2.78 -10.13
N VAL A 168 0.12 -4.07 -10.06
CA VAL A 168 0.60 -4.96 -9.00
C VAL A 168 2.11 -5.15 -9.07
N VAL A 169 2.66 -5.40 -10.26
CA VAL A 169 4.12 -5.52 -10.46
C VAL A 169 4.83 -4.24 -10.04
N LEU A 170 4.32 -3.06 -10.44
CA LEU A 170 4.93 -1.78 -10.10
C LEU A 170 4.93 -1.50 -8.59
N ASN A 171 3.82 -1.76 -7.90
CA ASN A 171 3.73 -1.59 -6.45
C ASN A 171 4.56 -2.64 -5.69
N THR A 172 4.61 -3.89 -6.17
CA THR A 172 5.49 -4.93 -5.63
C THR A 172 6.96 -4.54 -5.79
N ALA A 173 7.36 -4.06 -6.96
CA ALA A 173 8.71 -3.56 -7.20
C ALA A 173 9.08 -2.42 -6.24
N ALA A 174 8.14 -1.51 -5.97
CA ALA A 174 8.36 -0.43 -4.99
C ALA A 174 8.53 -0.99 -3.57
N ALA A 175 7.73 -1.97 -3.17
CA ALA A 175 7.86 -2.64 -1.87
C ALA A 175 9.25 -3.30 -1.73
N LEU A 176 9.75 -3.97 -2.78
CA LEU A 176 11.10 -4.56 -2.80
C LEU A 176 12.21 -3.50 -2.71
N VAL A 177 12.03 -2.33 -3.32
CA VAL A 177 12.98 -1.21 -3.19
C VAL A 177 12.92 -0.58 -1.80
N VAL A 178 11.73 -0.43 -1.23
CA VAL A 178 11.55 0.13 0.12
C VAL A 178 12.10 -0.82 1.17
N SER A 179 11.90 -2.13 1.02
CA SER A 179 12.48 -3.15 1.93
C SER A 179 13.99 -3.37 1.74
N GLU A 180 14.62 -2.66 0.80
CA GLU A 180 16.05 -2.76 0.46
C GLU A 180 16.47 -4.13 -0.14
N ASN A 181 15.50 -4.97 -0.54
CA ASN A 181 15.75 -6.21 -1.28
C ASN A 181 16.16 -5.95 -2.73
N GLN A 182 15.85 -4.76 -3.24
CA GLN A 182 16.25 -4.29 -4.57
C GLN A 182 16.74 -2.84 -4.52
N ASN A 183 17.68 -2.51 -5.41
CA ASN A 183 18.30 -1.19 -5.43
C ASN A 183 17.59 -0.17 -6.35
N SER A 184 16.72 -0.63 -7.23
CA SER A 184 15.97 0.24 -8.15
C SER A 184 14.70 -0.43 -8.66
N LEU A 185 13.71 0.38 -9.06
CA LEU A 185 12.48 -0.10 -9.68
C LEU A 185 12.75 -0.92 -10.94
N LYS A 186 13.68 -0.48 -11.80
CA LYS A 186 14.02 -1.21 -13.03
C LYS A 186 14.53 -2.63 -12.78
N LYS A 187 15.27 -2.84 -11.70
CA LYS A 187 15.76 -4.18 -11.32
C LYS A 187 14.66 -5.01 -10.67
N ALA A 188 13.78 -4.36 -9.91
CA ALA A 188 12.71 -5.03 -9.21
C ALA A 188 11.53 -5.47 -10.12
N ILE A 189 11.34 -4.81 -11.26
CA ILE A 189 10.31 -5.13 -12.26
C ILE A 189 10.70 -6.34 -13.14
N LYS A 190 11.99 -6.62 -13.31
CA LYS A 190 12.52 -7.78 -14.05
C LYS A 190 12.41 -9.06 -13.23
#